data_3639ea66fc93efa1b6b1682f29a508ba
#
_entry.id   3639ea66fc93efa1b6b1682f29a508ba
#
_cell.length_a   1.000
_cell.length_b   1.000
_cell.length_c   1.000
_cell.angle_alpha   90.00
_cell.angle_beta   90.00
_cell.angle_gamma   90.00
#
_symmetry.space_group_name_H-M   'P 1'
#
loop_
_entity.id
_entity.type
_entity.pdbx_description
1 polymer ?
#
loop_
_entity_poly.entity_id
_entity_poly.type
_entity_poly.pdbx_seq_one_letter_code
_entity_poly.pdbx_strand_id
1 'polypeptide(L)'
;MEKKNMIIIAAVVILAVVVVSGFIFISGSFDDSSKESTSFSSPFMAGSFVGNVSLENDSLEYVHSYKDKAHDIEYNITTMDNASALMEIYEFQGIEGPEKRTFNGQEWNIYFGEAVPNNGDNNNSTNSKSTMGIIICEVQKENQGYVINIIFGNNSDVNFTKNTYGDSYINYVEPLLKTISIKESKDVPSVAEQFGLSQDEFNHQIDLIRQYEAGNTSVLEGSV
;
A
#
# COMPACT_ATOMS: atom_id res chain seq x y z
N MET A 1 -23.19 12.21 -12.86
CA MET A 1 -22.05 11.41 -12.33
C MET A 1 -22.34 11.14 -10.87
N GLU A 2 -22.40 9.89 -10.45
CA GLU A 2 -22.80 9.56 -9.09
C GLU A 2 -21.77 10.05 -8.06
N LYS A 3 -22.22 10.60 -6.96
CA LYS A 3 -21.45 11.29 -5.92
C LYS A 3 -20.39 10.39 -5.25
N LYS A 4 -20.63 9.07 -5.20
CA LYS A 4 -19.61 8.06 -4.87
C LYS A 4 -18.35 8.14 -5.72
N ASN A 5 -18.46 8.61 -6.97
CA ASN A 5 -17.33 8.66 -7.89
C ASN A 5 -16.37 9.84 -7.64
N MET A 6 -16.76 10.85 -6.88
CA MET A 6 -15.92 12.05 -6.68
C MET A 6 -14.96 11.89 -5.50
N ILE A 7 -15.39 11.26 -4.41
CA ILE A 7 -14.49 10.82 -3.33
C ILE A 7 -13.62 9.66 -3.82
N ILE A 8 -14.19 8.76 -4.63
CA ILE A 8 -13.44 7.70 -5.31
C ILE A 8 -12.41 8.29 -6.29
N ILE A 9 -12.65 9.43 -6.93
CA ILE A 9 -11.65 10.06 -7.83
C ILE A 9 -10.48 10.65 -7.04
N ALA A 10 -10.72 11.32 -5.92
CA ALA A 10 -9.63 11.75 -5.02
C ALA A 10 -8.91 10.53 -4.42
N ALA A 11 -9.64 9.50 -4.04
CA ALA A 11 -9.14 8.26 -3.47
C ALA A 11 -8.43 7.35 -4.51
N VAL A 12 -8.90 7.31 -5.74
CA VAL A 12 -8.22 6.59 -6.86
C VAL A 12 -6.93 7.30 -7.26
N VAL A 13 -6.86 8.62 -7.14
CA VAL A 13 -5.59 9.36 -7.32
C VAL A 13 -4.60 8.96 -6.22
N ILE A 14 -5.04 8.74 -4.99
CA ILE A 14 -4.20 8.31 -3.87
C ILE A 14 -3.71 6.86 -4.06
N LEU A 15 -4.57 5.95 -4.46
CA LEU A 15 -4.16 4.58 -4.82
C LEU A 15 -3.31 4.54 -6.10
N ALA A 16 -3.58 5.42 -7.07
CA ALA A 16 -2.84 5.51 -8.32
C ALA A 16 -1.40 6.03 -8.14
N VAL A 17 -1.12 6.89 -7.15
CA VAL A 17 0.26 7.33 -6.88
C VAL A 17 1.11 6.20 -6.29
N VAL A 18 0.51 5.29 -5.52
CA VAL A 18 1.19 4.05 -5.09
C VAL A 18 1.33 3.05 -6.24
N VAL A 19 0.46 3.10 -7.25
CA VAL A 19 0.41 2.15 -8.39
C VAL A 19 1.04 2.73 -9.68
N VAL A 20 1.25 4.06 -9.80
CA VAL A 20 1.82 4.70 -11.02
C VAL A 20 3.34 4.53 -11.17
N SER A 21 4.04 3.89 -10.22
CA SER A 21 5.40 3.44 -10.48
C SER A 21 5.42 2.17 -11.37
N GLY A 22 4.86 2.31 -12.59
CA GLY A 22 5.26 1.55 -13.77
C GLY A 22 4.85 0.09 -13.88
N PHE A 23 3.62 -0.19 -14.33
CA PHE A 23 3.33 -1.47 -14.98
C PHE A 23 4.08 -1.57 -16.32
N ILE A 24 5.27 -2.12 -16.30
CA ILE A 24 5.88 -2.67 -17.53
C ILE A 24 5.79 -4.19 -17.42
N PHE A 25 4.84 -4.77 -18.13
CA PHE A 25 4.73 -6.22 -18.27
C PHE A 25 5.90 -6.75 -19.12
N ILE A 26 6.80 -7.48 -18.49
CA ILE A 26 7.74 -8.35 -19.20
C ILE A 26 7.46 -9.78 -18.73
N SER A 27 6.87 -10.58 -19.61
CA SER A 27 6.67 -12.01 -19.39
C SER A 27 8.01 -12.75 -19.51
N GLY A 28 8.50 -13.31 -18.41
CA GLY A 28 9.66 -14.20 -18.36
C GLY A 28 9.35 -15.44 -17.56
N SER A 29 9.62 -16.61 -18.13
CA SER A 29 9.54 -17.90 -17.46
C SER A 29 10.65 -18.02 -16.42
N PHE A 30 10.35 -18.45 -15.22
CA PHE A 30 11.36 -18.71 -14.20
C PHE A 30 11.22 -20.09 -13.59
N ASP A 31 12.37 -20.65 -13.29
CA ASP A 31 12.61 -21.99 -12.77
C ASP A 31 12.63 -21.97 -11.24
N ASP A 32 12.21 -23.08 -10.66
CA ASP A 32 12.08 -23.34 -9.24
C ASP A 32 13.44 -23.33 -8.53
N SER A 33 13.56 -22.63 -7.39
CA SER A 33 14.43 -23.18 -6.32
C SER A 33 14.49 -22.29 -5.07
N SER A 34 14.56 -22.97 -3.91
CA SER A 34 15.07 -22.51 -2.61
C SER A 34 14.67 -21.10 -2.19
N LYS A 35 14.13 -20.99 -1.00
CA LYS A 35 13.79 -19.69 -0.34
C LYS A 35 15.04 -18.81 -0.20
N GLU A 36 15.50 -18.27 -1.31
CA GLU A 36 16.49 -17.20 -1.30
C GLU A 36 15.88 -15.97 -0.62
N SER A 37 16.71 -15.18 0.03
CA SER A 37 16.28 -13.90 0.59
C SER A 37 17.05 -12.77 -0.08
N THR A 38 16.35 -11.69 -0.42
CA THR A 38 16.97 -10.51 -1.00
C THR A 38 16.99 -9.39 0.03
N SER A 39 18.18 -8.94 0.42
CA SER A 39 18.33 -7.81 1.34
C SER A 39 18.16 -6.49 0.59
N PHE A 40 17.54 -5.52 1.26
CA PHE A 40 17.43 -4.14 0.78
C PHE A 40 17.87 -3.14 1.85
N SER A 41 18.23 -1.95 1.41
CA SER A 41 18.55 -0.82 2.30
C SER A 41 18.18 0.48 1.61
N SER A 42 17.24 1.20 2.18
CA SER A 42 16.88 2.57 1.82
C SER A 42 17.43 3.56 2.86
N PRO A 43 17.32 4.88 2.64
CA PRO A 43 17.69 5.88 3.64
C PRO A 43 16.93 5.73 4.97
N PHE A 44 15.70 5.21 4.96
CA PHE A 44 14.79 5.16 6.10
C PHE A 44 14.46 3.75 6.60
N MET A 45 14.73 2.69 5.82
CA MET A 45 14.40 1.32 6.19
C MET A 45 15.39 0.32 5.58
N ALA A 46 15.67 -0.75 6.29
CA ALA A 46 16.42 -1.89 5.75
C ALA A 46 15.79 -3.20 6.23
N GLY A 47 15.98 -4.27 5.44
CA GLY A 47 15.43 -5.59 5.75
C GLY A 47 15.75 -6.60 4.68
N SER A 48 15.01 -7.71 4.68
CA SER A 48 15.16 -8.77 3.68
C SER A 48 13.79 -9.32 3.26
N PHE A 49 13.56 -9.34 1.96
CA PHE A 49 12.42 -10.02 1.35
C PHE A 49 12.65 -11.53 1.29
N VAL A 50 11.56 -12.28 1.23
CA VAL A 50 11.59 -13.69 0.83
C VAL A 50 11.61 -13.74 -0.70
N GLY A 51 12.48 -14.57 -1.26
CA GLY A 51 12.58 -14.74 -2.72
C GLY A 51 13.59 -13.81 -3.38
N ASN A 52 13.59 -13.84 -4.71
CA ASN A 52 14.43 -13.03 -5.57
C ASN A 52 13.68 -11.76 -5.97
N VAL A 53 13.91 -10.68 -5.22
CA VAL A 53 13.21 -9.41 -5.36
C VAL A 53 14.14 -8.37 -5.96
N SER A 54 13.73 -7.71 -7.05
CA SER A 54 14.49 -6.66 -7.72
C SER A 54 13.98 -5.27 -7.35
N LEU A 55 14.92 -4.31 -7.23
CA LEU A 55 14.56 -2.90 -7.16
C LEU A 55 14.03 -2.45 -8.53
N GLU A 56 12.84 -1.86 -8.56
CA GLU A 56 12.20 -1.36 -9.78
C GLU A 56 12.26 0.18 -9.86
N ASN A 57 12.11 0.86 -8.72
CA ASN A 57 12.14 2.32 -8.67
C ASN A 57 12.64 2.83 -7.32
N ASP A 58 13.58 3.77 -7.36
CA ASP A 58 14.12 4.53 -6.21
C ASP A 58 14.29 6.03 -6.56
N SER A 59 13.53 6.50 -7.55
CA SER A 59 13.64 7.89 -8.04
C SER A 59 13.25 8.94 -6.99
N LEU A 60 12.49 8.54 -5.97
CA LEU A 60 12.13 9.38 -4.83
C LEU A 60 12.84 8.87 -3.57
N GLU A 61 13.49 9.77 -2.84
CA GLU A 61 14.27 9.43 -1.64
C GLU A 61 13.42 8.75 -0.55
N TYR A 62 12.14 9.05 -0.50
CA TYR A 62 11.18 8.56 0.50
C TYR A 62 10.22 7.46 0.00
N VAL A 63 10.36 7.00 -1.25
CA VAL A 63 9.58 5.90 -1.83
C VAL A 63 10.47 4.99 -2.66
N HIS A 64 10.51 3.71 -2.32
CA HIS A 64 11.24 2.69 -3.04
C HIS A 64 10.33 1.52 -3.40
N SER A 65 10.32 1.12 -4.66
CA SER A 65 9.49 0.04 -5.18
C SER A 65 10.33 -1.17 -5.57
N TYR A 66 9.89 -2.35 -5.17
CA TYR A 66 10.54 -3.63 -5.42
C TYR A 66 9.54 -4.63 -5.98
N LYS A 67 10.01 -5.58 -6.80
CA LYS A 67 9.16 -6.59 -7.42
C LYS A 67 9.75 -7.99 -7.27
N ASP A 68 8.94 -8.92 -6.76
CA ASP A 68 9.13 -10.35 -6.93
C ASP A 68 8.38 -10.78 -8.20
N LYS A 69 9.14 -11.01 -9.27
CA LYS A 69 8.56 -11.37 -10.58
C LYS A 69 8.07 -12.81 -10.62
N ALA A 70 8.66 -13.68 -9.80
CA ALA A 70 8.29 -15.10 -9.77
C ALA A 70 6.89 -15.31 -9.16
N HIS A 71 6.55 -14.55 -8.14
CA HIS A 71 5.28 -14.66 -7.42
C HIS A 71 4.30 -13.50 -7.70
N ASP A 72 4.66 -12.59 -8.61
CA ASP A 72 3.89 -11.38 -8.93
C ASP A 72 3.53 -10.56 -7.67
N ILE A 73 4.53 -10.32 -6.81
CA ILE A 73 4.37 -9.51 -5.60
C ILE A 73 5.14 -8.21 -5.76
N GLU A 74 4.48 -7.08 -5.47
CA GLU A 74 5.10 -5.76 -5.45
C GLU A 74 5.18 -5.25 -4.00
N TYR A 75 6.32 -4.65 -3.67
CA TYR A 75 6.57 -4.05 -2.36
C TYR A 75 6.89 -2.57 -2.55
N ASN A 76 6.05 -1.70 -2.01
CA ASN A 76 6.30 -0.27 -1.98
C ASN A 76 6.61 0.16 -0.55
N ILE A 77 7.86 0.55 -0.32
CA ILE A 77 8.36 0.98 0.98
C ILE A 77 8.41 2.50 0.97
N THR A 78 7.76 3.13 1.93
CA THR A 78 7.70 4.58 2.03
C THR A 78 7.81 5.06 3.47
N THR A 79 8.24 6.30 3.63
CA THR A 79 8.15 7.03 4.88
C THR A 79 7.47 8.38 4.65
N MET A 80 6.68 8.83 5.62
CA MET A 80 5.93 10.06 5.54
C MET A 80 5.63 10.63 6.92
N ASP A 81 5.42 11.93 7.00
CA ASP A 81 4.87 12.55 8.19
C ASP A 81 3.37 12.27 8.26
N ASN A 82 2.86 11.98 9.46
CA ASN A 82 1.43 11.75 9.73
C ASN A 82 0.78 10.60 8.91
N ALA A 83 1.45 9.44 8.82
CA ALA A 83 0.93 8.28 8.10
C ALA A 83 -0.45 7.79 8.60
N SER A 84 -0.81 8.05 9.86
CA SER A 84 -2.13 7.69 10.41
C SER A 84 -3.29 8.30 9.63
N ALA A 85 -3.14 9.53 9.12
CA ALA A 85 -4.16 10.16 8.29
C ALA A 85 -4.33 9.45 6.92
N LEU A 86 -3.26 8.88 6.38
CA LEU A 86 -3.34 8.04 5.19
C LEU A 86 -4.11 6.73 5.48
N MET A 87 -3.91 6.14 6.65
CA MET A 87 -4.63 4.94 7.04
C MET A 87 -6.13 5.20 7.18
N GLU A 88 -6.57 6.35 7.68
CA GLU A 88 -7.99 6.74 7.69
C GLU A 88 -8.60 6.76 6.27
N ILE A 89 -7.85 7.25 5.29
CA ILE A 89 -8.29 7.22 3.88
C ILE A 89 -8.42 5.78 3.37
N TYR A 90 -7.45 4.93 3.67
CA TYR A 90 -7.48 3.53 3.23
C TYR A 90 -8.64 2.76 3.88
N GLU A 91 -8.89 2.94 5.17
CA GLU A 91 -10.04 2.34 5.87
C GLU A 91 -11.37 2.80 5.24
N PHE A 92 -11.50 4.08 4.95
CA PHE A 92 -12.66 4.62 4.24
C PHE A 92 -12.86 3.98 2.85
N GLN A 93 -11.79 3.55 2.20
CA GLN A 93 -11.81 2.82 0.91
C GLN A 93 -12.13 1.33 1.05
N GLY A 94 -12.29 0.83 2.26
CA GLY A 94 -12.61 -0.57 2.54
C GLY A 94 -11.40 -1.45 2.83
N ILE A 95 -10.25 -0.86 3.13
CA ILE A 95 -9.12 -1.58 3.72
C ILE A 95 -9.47 -1.92 5.17
N GLU A 96 -9.35 -3.19 5.54
CA GLU A 96 -9.72 -3.70 6.86
C GLU A 96 -8.50 -3.73 7.79
N GLY A 97 -8.67 -3.36 9.05
CA GLY A 97 -7.60 -3.38 10.07
C GLY A 97 -7.80 -2.32 11.14
N PRO A 98 -6.73 -2.01 11.92
CA PRO A 98 -5.48 -2.76 11.93
C PRO A 98 -5.53 -4.03 12.79
N GLU A 99 -4.83 -5.08 12.35
CA GLU A 99 -4.38 -6.15 13.25
C GLU A 99 -2.97 -5.82 13.77
N LYS A 100 -2.77 -5.87 15.08
CA LYS A 100 -1.48 -5.53 15.69
C LYS A 100 -0.57 -6.73 15.84
N ARG A 101 0.71 -6.56 15.44
CA ARG A 101 1.78 -7.56 15.63
C ARG A 101 3.07 -6.88 16.06
N THR A 102 3.86 -7.57 16.88
CA THR A 102 5.15 -7.05 17.36
C THR A 102 6.30 -7.85 16.78
N PHE A 103 7.22 -7.18 16.06
CA PHE A 103 8.46 -7.76 15.55
C PHE A 103 9.62 -6.82 15.85
N ASN A 104 10.73 -7.35 16.32
CA ASN A 104 11.94 -6.58 16.65
C ASN A 104 11.69 -5.37 17.56
N GLY A 105 10.75 -5.51 18.52
CA GLY A 105 10.37 -4.43 19.43
C GLY A 105 9.55 -3.30 18.79
N GLN A 106 9.10 -3.45 17.54
CA GLN A 106 8.20 -2.55 16.85
C GLN A 106 6.78 -3.13 16.86
N GLU A 107 5.77 -2.35 17.26
CA GLU A 107 4.36 -2.70 17.06
C GLU A 107 3.93 -2.23 15.67
N TRP A 108 3.56 -3.18 14.82
CA TRP A 108 3.07 -2.96 13.47
C TRP A 108 1.55 -3.00 13.44
N ASN A 109 0.95 -2.04 12.78
CA ASN A 109 -0.44 -2.05 12.37
C ASN A 109 -0.52 -2.70 10.98
N ILE A 110 -1.27 -3.79 10.86
CA ILE A 110 -1.40 -4.56 9.63
C ILE A 110 -2.82 -4.40 9.09
N TYR A 111 -2.95 -3.95 7.87
CA TYR A 111 -4.22 -3.73 7.19
C TYR A 111 -4.33 -4.63 5.97
N PHE A 112 -5.55 -5.02 5.60
CA PHE A 112 -5.85 -5.93 4.52
C PHE A 112 -6.91 -5.36 3.58
N GLY A 113 -6.71 -5.51 2.28
CA GLY A 113 -7.65 -5.07 1.28
C GLY A 113 -7.58 -5.85 -0.02
N GLU A 114 -8.53 -5.54 -0.89
CA GLU A 114 -8.56 -6.03 -2.25
C GLU A 114 -8.81 -4.86 -3.20
N ALA A 115 -8.12 -4.84 -4.30
CA ALA A 115 -8.33 -3.88 -5.37
C ALA A 115 -8.71 -4.58 -6.68
N VAL A 116 -9.67 -4.00 -7.37
CA VAL A 116 -9.99 -4.41 -8.74
C VAL A 116 -9.15 -3.54 -9.68
N PRO A 117 -8.29 -4.13 -10.52
CA PRO A 117 -7.53 -3.37 -11.49
C PRO A 117 -8.47 -2.53 -12.37
N ASN A 118 -8.19 -1.25 -12.47
CA ASN A 118 -8.96 -0.35 -13.33
C ASN A 118 -8.49 -0.52 -14.78
N ASN A 119 -8.89 -1.62 -15.41
CA ASN A 119 -8.66 -1.80 -16.84
C ASN A 119 -9.53 -0.80 -17.57
N GLY A 120 -8.95 0.30 -18.05
CA GLY A 120 -9.62 1.41 -18.73
C GLY A 120 -10.36 1.08 -20.03
N ASP A 121 -10.62 -0.18 -20.31
CA ASP A 121 -11.35 -0.62 -21.49
C ASP A 121 -12.83 -0.87 -21.16
N ASN A 122 -13.65 0.07 -21.60
CA ASN A 122 -15.12 0.01 -21.62
C ASN A 122 -15.68 -1.05 -22.58
N ASN A 123 -15.15 -2.25 -22.62
CA ASN A 123 -15.70 -3.33 -23.43
C ASN A 123 -16.29 -4.42 -22.54
N ASN A 124 -17.60 -4.60 -22.69
CA ASN A 124 -18.47 -5.64 -22.15
C ASN A 124 -17.88 -7.06 -22.29
N SER A 125 -16.88 -7.43 -21.50
CA SER A 125 -16.52 -8.84 -21.35
C SER A 125 -16.85 -9.29 -19.94
N THR A 126 -17.73 -10.28 -19.85
CA THR A 126 -18.15 -11.03 -18.66
C THR A 126 -17.01 -11.92 -18.12
N ASN A 127 -15.76 -11.44 -18.12
CA ASN A 127 -14.64 -12.18 -17.55
C ASN A 127 -14.50 -11.79 -16.06
N SER A 128 -14.35 -12.78 -15.23
CA SER A 128 -14.11 -12.67 -13.79
C SER A 128 -13.10 -11.55 -13.50
N LYS A 129 -13.55 -10.50 -12.79
CA LYS A 129 -12.67 -9.44 -12.30
C LYS A 129 -11.66 -10.10 -11.38
N SER A 130 -10.45 -10.22 -11.84
CA SER A 130 -9.33 -10.64 -11.02
C SER A 130 -9.08 -9.55 -9.98
N THR A 131 -9.11 -9.89 -8.71
CA THR A 131 -8.82 -8.96 -7.61
C THR A 131 -7.36 -9.11 -7.19
N MET A 132 -6.69 -7.97 -6.97
CA MET A 132 -5.36 -7.94 -6.35
C MET A 132 -5.52 -7.90 -4.83
N GLY A 133 -4.74 -8.71 -4.12
CA GLY A 133 -4.65 -8.63 -2.66
C GLY A 133 -3.71 -7.51 -2.23
N ILE A 134 -4.05 -6.80 -1.17
CA ILE A 134 -3.21 -5.74 -0.60
C ILE A 134 -3.02 -5.99 0.88
N ILE A 135 -1.77 -5.96 1.35
CA ILE A 135 -1.42 -5.91 2.77
C ILE A 135 -0.61 -4.64 3.01
N ILE A 136 -1.05 -3.83 3.96
CA ILE A 136 -0.34 -2.62 4.36
C ILE A 136 0.18 -2.82 5.77
N CYS A 137 1.49 -2.60 5.96
CA CYS A 137 2.14 -2.67 7.25
C CYS A 137 2.63 -1.27 7.62
N GLU A 138 2.14 -0.74 8.71
CA GLU A 138 2.49 0.61 9.18
C GLU A 138 3.06 0.54 10.59
N VAL A 139 4.10 1.34 10.84
CA VAL A 139 4.61 1.63 12.19
C VAL A 139 4.85 3.12 12.31
N GLN A 140 4.33 3.70 13.39
CA GLN A 140 4.53 5.11 13.73
C GLN A 140 5.65 5.25 14.75
N LYS A 141 6.59 6.16 14.48
CA LYS A 141 7.61 6.61 15.43
C LYS A 141 7.58 8.12 15.54
N GLU A 142 7.22 8.62 16.68
CA GLU A 142 6.99 10.06 16.89
C GLU A 142 5.97 10.58 15.86
N ASN A 143 6.39 11.50 14.99
CA ASN A 143 5.54 12.06 13.94
C ASN A 143 5.74 11.39 12.58
N GLN A 144 6.69 10.44 12.47
CA GLN A 144 7.06 9.81 11.23
C GLN A 144 6.45 8.41 11.12
N GLY A 145 5.72 8.16 10.05
CA GLY A 145 5.20 6.86 9.69
C GLY A 145 6.10 6.14 8.68
N TYR A 146 6.21 4.84 8.85
CA TYR A 146 6.92 3.93 7.96
C TYR A 146 5.93 2.91 7.45
N VAL A 147 5.74 2.87 6.14
CA VAL A 147 4.69 2.07 5.51
C VAL A 147 5.30 1.14 4.47
N ILE A 148 4.85 -0.10 4.49
CA ILE A 148 5.14 -1.10 3.47
C ILE A 148 3.81 -1.53 2.87
N ASN A 149 3.56 -1.17 1.60
CA ASN A 149 2.44 -1.67 0.84
C ASN A 149 2.90 -2.90 0.07
N ILE A 150 2.19 -4.02 0.24
CA ILE A 150 2.49 -5.29 -0.42
C ILE A 150 1.29 -5.65 -1.27
N ILE A 151 1.50 -5.74 -2.58
CA ILE A 151 0.45 -5.98 -3.56
C ILE A 151 0.70 -7.36 -4.19
N PHE A 152 -0.28 -8.26 -4.04
CA PHE A 152 -0.31 -9.56 -4.67
C PHE A 152 -1.06 -9.43 -5.99
N GLY A 153 -0.32 -9.56 -7.09
CA GLY A 153 -0.83 -9.31 -8.44
C GLY A 153 -1.80 -10.39 -8.93
N ASN A 154 -2.38 -10.15 -10.08
CA ASN A 154 -3.38 -11.05 -10.68
C ASN A 154 -2.81 -12.40 -11.12
N ASN A 155 -1.50 -12.47 -11.37
CA ASN A 155 -0.80 -13.68 -11.76
C ASN A 155 -0.09 -14.33 -10.57
N SER A 156 -0.31 -13.82 -9.35
CA SER A 156 0.23 -14.41 -8.15
C SER A 156 -0.36 -15.80 -7.92
N ASP A 157 0.48 -16.77 -7.69
CA ASP A 157 0.10 -18.11 -7.22
C ASP A 157 -0.07 -18.16 -5.70
N VAL A 158 0.15 -17.02 -5.04
CA VAL A 158 0.00 -16.86 -3.59
C VAL A 158 -1.47 -16.77 -3.22
N ASN A 159 -1.93 -17.67 -2.39
CA ASN A 159 -3.30 -17.61 -1.85
C ASN A 159 -3.44 -16.42 -0.89
N PHE A 160 -4.04 -15.34 -1.38
CA PHE A 160 -4.28 -14.14 -0.58
C PHE A 160 -5.37 -14.37 0.47
N THR A 161 -5.09 -13.95 1.70
CA THR A 161 -6.03 -14.04 2.82
C THR A 161 -5.99 -12.76 3.65
N LYS A 162 -7.16 -12.20 3.95
CA LYS A 162 -7.32 -10.95 4.70
C LYS A 162 -7.12 -11.12 6.22
N ASN A 163 -6.07 -11.80 6.62
CA ASN A 163 -5.70 -11.93 8.04
C ASN A 163 -4.24 -12.37 8.21
N THR A 164 -3.72 -12.23 9.42
CA THR A 164 -2.34 -12.59 9.76
C THR A 164 -2.08 -14.11 9.91
N TYR A 165 -3.03 -14.93 9.60
CA TYR A 165 -2.91 -16.40 9.60
C TYR A 165 -2.90 -16.99 8.19
N GLY A 166 -3.10 -16.17 7.16
CA GLY A 166 -3.13 -16.60 5.77
C GLY A 166 -1.74 -16.80 5.18
N ASP A 167 -1.67 -17.64 4.13
CA ASP A 167 -0.42 -17.99 3.46
C ASP A 167 0.34 -16.76 2.92
N SER A 168 -0.38 -15.78 2.37
CA SER A 168 0.20 -14.52 1.89
C SER A 168 0.95 -13.77 3.00
N TYR A 169 0.36 -13.68 4.19
CA TYR A 169 1.00 -13.02 5.31
C TYR A 169 2.15 -13.85 5.89
N ILE A 170 1.89 -15.12 6.21
CA ILE A 170 2.88 -16.00 6.88
C ILE A 170 4.14 -16.21 6.03
N ASN A 171 3.99 -16.34 4.71
CA ASN A 171 5.10 -16.68 3.83
C ASN A 171 5.90 -15.47 3.34
N TYR A 172 5.29 -14.27 3.23
CA TYR A 172 5.93 -13.11 2.59
C TYR A 172 6.01 -11.88 3.50
N VAL A 173 5.01 -11.63 4.33
CA VAL A 173 4.94 -10.41 5.14
C VAL A 173 5.61 -10.61 6.50
N GLU A 174 5.23 -11.61 7.26
CA GLU A 174 5.79 -11.87 8.59
C GLU A 174 7.31 -12.08 8.57
N PRO A 175 7.90 -12.87 7.64
CA PRO A 175 9.35 -12.97 7.54
C PRO A 175 10.03 -11.65 7.23
N LEU A 176 9.44 -10.81 6.36
CA LEU A 176 9.94 -9.48 6.06
C LEU A 176 9.95 -8.62 7.32
N LEU A 177 8.82 -8.50 8.02
CA LEU A 177 8.70 -7.65 9.22
C LEU A 177 9.67 -8.05 10.34
N LYS A 178 10.00 -9.33 10.45
CA LYS A 178 11.01 -9.85 11.41
C LYS A 178 12.43 -9.34 11.12
N THR A 179 12.71 -8.90 9.91
CA THR A 179 14.04 -8.41 9.51
C THR A 179 14.14 -6.89 9.47
N ILE A 180 13.01 -6.19 9.52
CA ILE A 180 12.99 -4.74 9.35
C ILE A 180 13.74 -4.04 10.47
N SER A 181 14.61 -3.13 10.06
CA SER A 181 15.20 -2.09 10.89
C SER A 181 14.83 -0.72 10.33
N ILE A 182 14.30 0.13 11.19
CA ILE A 182 13.90 1.49 10.86
C ILE A 182 15.07 2.43 11.14
N LYS A 183 15.31 3.35 10.22
CA LYS A 183 16.29 4.43 10.34
C LYS A 183 15.51 5.74 10.38
N GLU A 184 15.84 6.60 11.33
CA GLU A 184 15.30 7.95 11.35
C GLU A 184 15.73 8.70 10.08
N SER A 185 14.77 9.29 9.40
CA SER A 185 15.01 10.15 8.25
C SER A 185 14.64 11.59 8.62
N LYS A 186 15.40 12.55 8.11
CA LYS A 186 15.10 13.97 8.26
C LYS A 186 14.41 14.45 6.99
N ASP A 187 13.62 15.51 7.13
CA ASP A 187 12.98 16.20 6.00
C ASP A 187 12.05 15.28 5.18
N VAL A 188 11.28 14.44 5.89
CA VAL A 188 10.31 13.55 5.29
C VAL A 188 9.10 14.37 4.82
N PRO A 189 8.65 14.23 3.57
CA PRO A 189 7.48 14.94 3.09
C PRO A 189 6.23 14.49 3.85
N SER A 190 5.32 15.43 4.07
CA SER A 190 4.00 15.11 4.61
C SER A 190 3.20 14.26 3.61
N VAL A 191 2.16 13.57 4.10
CA VAL A 191 1.21 12.86 3.23
C VAL A 191 0.63 13.82 2.18
N ALA A 192 0.25 15.03 2.57
CA ALA A 192 -0.26 16.04 1.64
C ALA A 192 0.72 16.35 0.51
N GLU A 193 1.99 16.60 0.84
CA GLU A 193 3.05 16.89 -0.15
C GLU A 193 3.28 15.71 -1.11
N GLN A 194 3.24 14.48 -0.63
CA GLN A 194 3.38 13.29 -1.46
C GLN A 194 2.25 13.16 -2.49
N PHE A 195 1.06 13.67 -2.16
CA PHE A 195 -0.09 13.72 -3.07
C PHE A 195 -0.21 15.01 -3.87
N GLY A 196 0.74 15.93 -3.71
CA GLY A 196 0.71 17.23 -4.40
C GLY A 196 -0.42 18.13 -3.93
N LEU A 197 -0.89 17.94 -2.70
CA LEU A 197 -1.93 18.76 -2.04
C LEU A 197 -1.29 19.74 -1.06
N SER A 198 -1.97 20.86 -0.82
CA SER A 198 -1.67 21.65 0.36
C SER A 198 -2.15 20.93 1.63
N GLN A 199 -1.54 21.24 2.77
CA GLN A 199 -1.96 20.65 4.05
C GLN A 199 -3.43 20.97 4.38
N ASP A 200 -3.92 22.15 4.00
CA ASP A 200 -5.31 22.55 4.21
C ASP A 200 -6.28 21.74 3.36
N GLU A 201 -5.94 21.48 2.08
CA GLU A 201 -6.75 20.62 1.21
C GLU A 201 -6.78 19.17 1.72
N PHE A 202 -5.64 18.67 2.15
CA PHE A 202 -5.54 17.32 2.72
C PHE A 202 -6.37 17.21 4.01
N ASN A 203 -6.22 18.14 4.95
CA ASN A 203 -6.99 18.16 6.20
C ASN A 203 -8.49 18.27 5.92
N HIS A 204 -8.89 19.07 4.93
CA HIS A 204 -10.29 19.17 4.53
C HIS A 204 -10.84 17.82 4.03
N GLN A 205 -10.08 17.05 3.26
CA GLN A 205 -10.49 15.71 2.81
C GLN A 205 -10.67 14.74 4.00
N ILE A 206 -9.74 14.74 4.95
CA ILE A 206 -9.84 13.93 6.17
C ILE A 206 -11.08 14.32 6.99
N ASP A 207 -11.35 15.61 7.15
CA ASP A 207 -12.52 16.09 7.87
C ASP A 207 -13.84 15.67 7.20
N LEU A 208 -13.89 15.66 5.87
CA LEU A 208 -15.06 15.16 5.12
C LEU A 208 -15.29 13.67 5.35
N ILE A 209 -14.22 12.86 5.36
CA ILE A 209 -14.28 11.42 5.66
C ILE A 209 -14.84 11.21 7.07
N ARG A 210 -14.28 11.86 8.08
CA ARG A 210 -14.71 11.76 9.47
C ARG A 210 -16.16 12.18 9.68
N GLN A 211 -16.61 13.26 9.02
CA GLN A 211 -17.98 13.69 9.07
C GLN A 211 -18.93 12.68 8.42
N TYR A 212 -18.55 12.10 7.29
CA TYR A 212 -19.34 11.07 6.63
C TYR A 212 -19.49 9.82 7.49
N GLU A 213 -18.41 9.34 8.10
CA GLU A 213 -18.41 8.20 9.01
C GLU A 213 -19.22 8.47 10.28
N ALA A 214 -19.27 9.72 10.74
CA ALA A 214 -20.14 10.16 11.82
C ALA A 214 -21.63 10.25 11.43
N GLY A 215 -21.97 9.89 10.17
CA GLY A 215 -23.35 9.84 9.68
C GLY A 215 -23.84 11.11 8.99
N ASN A 216 -22.99 12.12 8.82
CA ASN A 216 -23.31 13.34 8.06
C ASN A 216 -23.10 13.12 6.55
N THR A 217 -24.06 12.47 5.90
CA THR A 217 -23.96 12.13 4.47
C THR A 217 -24.09 13.36 3.55
N SER A 218 -24.55 14.52 4.07
CA SER A 218 -24.72 15.74 3.28
C SER A 218 -23.39 16.43 2.92
N VAL A 219 -22.31 16.10 3.61
CA VAL A 219 -20.96 16.65 3.31
C VAL A 219 -20.49 16.30 1.90
N LEU A 220 -21.02 15.21 1.32
CA LEU A 220 -20.75 14.81 -0.06
C LEU A 220 -21.64 15.56 -1.07
N GLU A 221 -22.62 16.33 -0.62
CA GLU A 221 -23.58 17.03 -1.48
C GLU A 221 -23.15 18.45 -1.86
N GLY A 222 -22.23 19.03 -1.07
CA GLY A 222 -21.75 20.41 -1.24
C GLY A 222 -20.47 20.60 -2.05
N SER A 223 -19.87 19.52 -2.54
CA SER A 223 -18.60 19.55 -3.29
C SER A 223 -18.86 19.60 -4.81
N VAL A 224 -19.62 20.60 -5.28
CA VAL A 224 -19.81 20.90 -6.72
C VAL A 224 -19.21 22.27 -7.03
#